data_83c22ba6fb70516d1154951c3af77e89
#
_entry.id   83c22ba6fb70516d1154951c3af77e89
#
_cell.length_a   1.000
_cell.length_b   1.000
_cell.length_c   1.000
_cell.angle_alpha   90.00
_cell.angle_beta   90.00
_cell.angle_gamma   90.00
#
_symmetry.space_group_name_H-M   'P 1'
#
loop_
_entity.id
_entity.type
_entity.pdbx_description
1 polymer ?
#
loop_
_entity_poly.entity_id
_entity_poly.type
_entity_poly.pdbx_seq_one_letter_code
_entity_poly.pdbx_strand_id
1 'polypeptide(L)'
;SPICNKFMEDNSIVGDYNALYEMMQTRVYNKLSSYNATMTGWDDILLKLTEKNQSETQIKDFFKGDDILLFVWKNDWGGGRQDMIYKYANLGYKTVMSNSSAFYFDMVDDKDLDNVGLSWSGYADYKDMWTVDVFDIFNDSYGVKKNNISKEYIESSEKLKSTNRDNIIGIQSQIWSETIRNEDILDYMFMPNIIVFSQKAWSKDPKWISVQDKNEREITLDYEWNKFRNTIGQRVLPMIENIYGGLSYDLPKPGGIIKNDSLYANSAF
;
A
#
# COMPACT_ATOMS: atom_id res chain seq x y z
N SER A 1 21.37 19.70 -16.36
CA SER A 1 22.30 20.74 -15.91
C SER A 1 23.63 20.61 -16.70
N PRO A 2 24.46 21.69 -16.87
CA PRO A 2 25.72 21.59 -17.54
C PRO A 2 26.67 20.55 -16.93
N ILE A 3 26.66 20.39 -15.61
CA ILE A 3 27.46 19.39 -14.89
C ILE A 3 27.03 17.98 -15.27
N CYS A 4 25.70 17.71 -15.32
CA CYS A 4 25.20 16.41 -15.75
C CYS A 4 25.58 16.12 -17.21
N ASN A 5 25.42 17.09 -18.11
CA ASN A 5 25.74 16.90 -19.51
C ASN A 5 27.23 16.54 -19.69
N LYS A 6 28.13 17.32 -19.05
CA LYS A 6 29.56 17.00 -19.06
C LYS A 6 29.84 15.61 -18.49
N PHE A 7 29.22 15.23 -17.38
CA PHE A 7 29.38 13.89 -16.81
C PHE A 7 28.96 12.80 -17.78
N MET A 8 27.82 12.99 -18.47
CA MET A 8 27.31 12.03 -19.45
C MET A 8 28.23 11.93 -20.68
N GLU A 9 28.81 13.06 -21.14
CA GLU A 9 29.83 13.09 -22.20
C GLU A 9 31.08 12.33 -21.79
N ASP A 10 31.62 12.63 -20.60
CA ASP A 10 32.83 12.00 -20.06
C ASP A 10 32.69 10.48 -19.87
N ASN A 11 31.44 9.98 -19.72
CA ASN A 11 31.10 8.54 -19.54
C ASN A 11 30.48 7.90 -20.79
N SER A 12 30.39 8.59 -21.92
CA SER A 12 29.84 8.11 -23.20
C SER A 12 28.37 7.64 -23.10
N ILE A 13 27.55 8.31 -22.28
CA ILE A 13 26.13 8.00 -22.04
C ILE A 13 25.21 9.20 -22.33
N VAL A 14 25.60 10.04 -23.30
CA VAL A 14 24.85 11.26 -23.66
C VAL A 14 23.41 10.90 -24.07
N GLY A 15 22.42 11.49 -23.36
CA GLY A 15 20.99 11.26 -23.61
C GLY A 15 20.44 9.96 -22.97
N ASP A 16 21.26 9.10 -22.43
CA ASP A 16 20.83 7.89 -21.73
C ASP A 16 20.68 8.13 -20.22
N TYR A 17 19.51 8.61 -19.84
CA TYR A 17 19.17 8.86 -18.43
C TYR A 17 19.02 7.57 -17.60
N ASN A 18 18.65 6.45 -18.23
CA ASN A 18 18.62 5.15 -17.55
C ASN A 18 20.04 4.71 -17.15
N ALA A 19 21.01 4.81 -18.08
CA ALA A 19 22.41 4.52 -17.76
C ALA A 19 22.95 5.42 -16.66
N LEU A 20 22.64 6.73 -16.70
CA LEU A 20 23.04 7.67 -15.65
C LEU A 20 22.49 7.25 -14.28
N TYR A 21 21.19 6.87 -14.23
CA TYR A 21 20.53 6.43 -13.02
C TYR A 21 21.12 5.11 -12.50
N GLU A 22 21.36 4.15 -13.38
CA GLU A 22 22.01 2.87 -13.04
C GLU A 22 23.43 3.04 -12.49
N MET A 23 24.21 3.96 -13.07
CA MET A 23 25.53 4.29 -12.53
C MET A 23 25.46 4.83 -11.10
N MET A 24 24.51 5.70 -10.81
CA MET A 24 24.28 6.22 -9.46
C MET A 24 23.88 5.09 -8.50
N GLN A 25 22.92 4.27 -8.90
CA GLN A 25 22.45 3.12 -8.10
C GLN A 25 23.60 2.15 -7.81
N THR A 26 24.42 1.82 -8.82
CA THR A 26 25.61 0.95 -8.65
C THR A 26 26.58 1.51 -7.62
N ARG A 27 26.84 2.82 -7.67
CA ARG A 27 27.75 3.47 -6.71
C ARG A 27 27.21 3.41 -5.29
N VAL A 28 25.92 3.63 -5.10
CA VAL A 28 25.25 3.51 -3.79
C VAL A 28 25.33 2.06 -3.30
N TYR A 29 24.93 1.12 -4.15
CA TYR A 29 24.98 -0.31 -3.84
C TYR A 29 26.39 -0.76 -3.41
N ASN A 30 27.41 -0.47 -4.22
CA ASN A 30 28.79 -0.84 -3.91
C ASN A 30 29.28 -0.22 -2.58
N LYS A 31 28.83 1.02 -2.31
CA LYS A 31 29.19 1.69 -1.06
C LYS A 31 28.53 1.02 0.15
N LEU A 32 27.25 0.70 0.07
CA LEU A 32 26.52 0.00 1.14
C LEU A 32 27.09 -1.41 1.36
N SER A 33 27.34 -2.15 0.28
CA SER A 33 27.94 -3.48 0.33
C SER A 33 29.32 -3.47 1.01
N SER A 34 30.12 -2.41 0.81
CA SER A 34 31.41 -2.29 1.50
C SER A 34 31.30 -2.14 3.02
N TYR A 35 30.12 -1.81 3.53
CA TYR A 35 29.79 -1.77 4.96
C TYR A 35 28.99 -2.99 5.42
N ASN A 36 28.82 -4.01 4.58
CA ASN A 36 27.95 -5.17 4.83
C ASN A 36 26.49 -4.75 5.14
N ALA A 37 26.01 -3.69 4.46
CA ALA A 37 24.65 -3.19 4.58
C ALA A 37 23.86 -3.52 3.32
N THR A 38 22.61 -3.97 3.50
CA THR A 38 21.68 -4.22 2.40
C THR A 38 21.14 -2.89 1.86
N MET A 39 21.18 -2.72 0.55
CA MET A 39 20.52 -1.59 -0.10
C MET A 39 19.00 -1.78 -0.04
N THR A 40 18.28 -0.72 0.31
CA THR A 40 16.81 -0.71 0.26
C THR A 40 16.32 0.45 -0.60
N GLY A 41 15.14 0.32 -1.19
CA GLY A 41 14.53 1.41 -1.96
C GLY A 41 13.12 1.10 -2.41
N TRP A 42 12.45 2.13 -2.90
CA TRP A 42 11.19 1.98 -3.60
C TRP A 42 11.40 1.15 -4.87
N ASP A 43 10.41 0.39 -5.26
CA ASP A 43 10.50 -0.52 -6.41
C ASP A 43 10.79 0.18 -7.74
N ASP A 44 10.58 1.50 -7.81
CA ASP A 44 10.97 2.33 -8.96
C ASP A 44 12.46 2.21 -9.33
N ILE A 45 13.34 1.84 -8.39
CA ILE A 45 14.76 1.64 -8.67
C ILE A 45 15.02 0.54 -9.71
N LEU A 46 14.11 -0.43 -9.81
CA LEU A 46 14.19 -1.51 -10.79
C LEU A 46 13.41 -1.25 -12.08
N LEU A 47 12.65 -0.16 -12.15
CA LEU A 47 11.86 0.15 -13.34
C LEU A 47 12.64 0.96 -14.35
N LYS A 48 12.44 0.67 -15.63
CA LYS A 48 12.97 1.51 -16.70
C LYS A 48 12.20 2.81 -16.79
N LEU A 49 12.90 3.91 -16.90
CA LEU A 49 12.34 5.21 -17.24
C LEU A 49 12.01 5.22 -18.74
N THR A 50 10.78 5.56 -19.08
CA THR A 50 10.38 5.76 -20.48
C THR A 50 10.33 7.24 -20.82
N GLU A 51 10.47 7.57 -22.11
CA GLU A 51 10.39 8.95 -22.60
C GLU A 51 9.07 9.67 -22.28
N LYS A 52 8.02 8.91 -21.95
CA LYS A 52 6.68 9.44 -21.62
C LYS A 52 6.41 9.58 -20.12
N ASN A 53 7.40 9.48 -19.26
CA ASN A 53 7.23 9.47 -17.79
C ASN A 53 6.23 8.41 -17.26
N GLN A 54 5.84 7.47 -18.08
CA GLN A 54 5.07 6.30 -17.67
C GLN A 54 6.09 5.20 -17.39
N SER A 55 6.22 4.85 -16.14
CA SER A 55 6.99 3.70 -15.74
C SER A 55 6.45 2.47 -16.48
N GLU A 56 7.19 2.02 -17.46
CA GLU A 56 6.94 0.70 -18.02
C GLU A 56 7.14 -0.32 -16.92
N THR A 57 6.33 -1.36 -16.93
CA THR A 57 6.45 -2.50 -16.01
C THR A 57 7.64 -3.39 -16.35
N GLN A 58 8.63 -2.87 -17.11
CA GLN A 58 9.86 -3.59 -17.41
C GLN A 58 10.82 -3.49 -16.23
N ILE A 59 11.03 -4.63 -15.59
CA ILE A 59 11.97 -4.77 -14.49
C ILE A 59 13.38 -4.89 -15.09
N LYS A 60 14.30 -4.07 -14.60
CA LYS A 60 15.71 -4.18 -14.96
C LYS A 60 16.33 -5.39 -14.27
N ASP A 61 17.10 -6.17 -15.00
CA ASP A 61 17.94 -7.25 -14.45
C ASP A 61 19.27 -6.69 -13.94
N PHE A 62 19.20 -5.78 -12.97
CA PHE A 62 20.35 -5.00 -12.52
C PHE A 62 20.88 -5.50 -11.17
N PHE A 63 19.99 -5.76 -10.23
CA PHE A 63 20.28 -6.41 -8.95
C PHE A 63 19.62 -7.78 -8.93
N LYS A 64 20.17 -8.73 -8.21
CA LYS A 64 19.62 -10.09 -8.13
C LYS A 64 19.36 -10.51 -6.69
N GLY A 65 18.18 -11.12 -6.50
CA GLY A 65 17.85 -11.84 -5.28
C GLY A 65 17.96 -10.99 -4.01
N ASP A 66 18.78 -11.46 -3.08
CA ASP A 66 18.94 -10.88 -1.74
C ASP A 66 19.79 -9.59 -1.70
N ASP A 67 20.28 -9.10 -2.84
CA ASP A 67 21.14 -7.91 -2.89
C ASP A 67 20.43 -6.63 -2.46
N ILE A 68 19.11 -6.58 -2.69
CA ILE A 68 18.30 -5.42 -2.34
C ILE A 68 16.95 -5.83 -1.72
N LEU A 69 16.40 -4.93 -0.91
CA LEU A 69 15.04 -5.01 -0.38
C LEU A 69 14.17 -3.93 -1.02
N LEU A 70 13.05 -4.32 -1.61
CA LEU A 70 12.14 -3.44 -2.32
C LEU A 70 10.90 -3.09 -1.49
N PHE A 71 10.59 -1.80 -1.41
CA PHE A 71 9.29 -1.32 -0.93
C PHE A 71 8.38 -1.07 -2.13
N VAL A 72 7.34 -1.90 -2.29
CA VAL A 72 6.43 -1.85 -3.44
C VAL A 72 5.21 -0.99 -3.06
N TRP A 73 5.08 0.17 -3.68
CA TRP A 73 4.14 1.20 -3.23
C TRP A 73 3.03 1.54 -4.21
N LYS A 74 3.36 1.64 -5.50
CA LYS A 74 2.43 2.12 -6.52
C LYS A 74 1.52 1.02 -7.01
N ASN A 75 0.42 0.84 -6.34
CA ASN A 75 -0.59 -0.15 -6.68
C ASN A 75 -2.01 0.41 -6.58
N ASP A 76 -2.16 1.67 -7.00
CA ASP A 76 -3.45 2.29 -7.21
C ASP A 76 -4.33 1.41 -8.11
N TRP A 77 -5.54 1.16 -7.66
CA TRP A 77 -6.46 0.24 -8.34
C TRP A 77 -6.76 0.71 -9.77
N GLY A 78 -6.60 -0.21 -10.74
CA GLY A 78 -6.73 0.08 -12.16
C GLY A 78 -5.49 0.67 -12.83
N GLY A 79 -4.44 1.00 -12.07
CA GLY A 79 -3.18 1.54 -12.60
C GLY A 79 -2.24 0.51 -13.23
N GLY A 80 -2.62 -0.78 -13.22
CA GLY A 80 -1.84 -1.85 -13.88
C GLY A 80 -0.63 -2.33 -13.10
N ARG A 81 -0.56 -2.05 -11.79
CA ARG A 81 0.59 -2.37 -10.95
C ARG A 81 0.27 -3.15 -9.67
N GLN A 82 -0.96 -3.61 -9.50
CA GLN A 82 -1.38 -4.35 -8.30
C GLN A 82 -0.58 -5.62 -8.07
N ASP A 83 -0.10 -6.24 -9.13
CA ASP A 83 0.63 -7.50 -9.12
C ASP A 83 2.17 -7.33 -9.08
N MET A 84 2.68 -6.10 -9.04
CA MET A 84 4.13 -5.85 -9.11
C MET A 84 4.90 -6.51 -7.97
N ILE A 85 4.35 -6.53 -6.76
CA ILE A 85 4.97 -7.20 -5.62
C ILE A 85 5.19 -8.69 -5.90
N TYR A 86 4.22 -9.34 -6.59
CA TYR A 86 4.33 -10.76 -6.93
C TYR A 86 5.34 -10.98 -8.05
N LYS A 87 5.43 -10.06 -9.03
CA LYS A 87 6.48 -10.10 -10.06
C LYS A 87 7.87 -10.06 -9.44
N TYR A 88 8.11 -9.10 -8.53
CA TYR A 88 9.40 -9.02 -7.83
C TYR A 88 9.68 -10.24 -6.96
N ALA A 89 8.72 -10.67 -6.15
CA ALA A 89 8.87 -11.85 -5.31
C ALA A 89 9.14 -13.11 -6.13
N ASN A 90 8.45 -13.27 -7.27
CA ASN A 90 8.65 -14.41 -8.18
C ASN A 90 10.01 -14.38 -8.90
N LEU A 91 10.63 -13.23 -9.04
CA LEU A 91 11.99 -13.06 -9.53
C LEU A 91 13.07 -13.25 -8.45
N GLY A 92 12.66 -13.47 -7.18
CA GLY A 92 13.56 -13.75 -6.07
C GLY A 92 13.95 -12.53 -5.23
N TYR A 93 13.37 -11.34 -5.50
CA TYR A 93 13.63 -10.15 -4.68
C TYR A 93 12.87 -10.22 -3.36
N LYS A 94 13.53 -9.80 -2.27
CA LYS A 94 12.84 -9.53 -1.01
C LYS A 94 12.01 -8.26 -1.13
N THR A 95 10.74 -8.32 -0.72
CA THR A 95 9.78 -7.24 -0.89
C THR A 95 9.01 -6.93 0.39
N VAL A 96 8.65 -5.68 0.57
CA VAL A 96 7.72 -5.19 1.58
C VAL A 96 6.54 -4.55 0.86
N MET A 97 5.33 -4.93 1.20
CA MET A 97 4.13 -4.31 0.65
C MET A 97 3.88 -2.95 1.32
N SER A 98 3.98 -1.89 0.55
CA SER A 98 3.73 -0.49 0.97
C SER A 98 2.57 0.12 0.21
N ASN A 99 1.49 -0.62 0.03
CA ASN A 99 0.36 -0.36 -0.84
C ASN A 99 -0.25 1.04 -0.63
N SER A 100 -0.09 1.95 -1.60
CA SER A 100 -0.58 3.33 -1.49
C SER A 100 -2.11 3.44 -1.42
N SER A 101 -2.83 2.49 -2.00
CA SER A 101 -4.30 2.46 -1.97
C SER A 101 -4.88 1.91 -0.66
N ALA A 102 -4.04 1.51 0.30
CA ALA A 102 -4.49 0.94 1.56
C ALA A 102 -3.64 1.35 2.78
N PHE A 103 -2.30 1.53 2.60
CA PHE A 103 -1.37 1.72 3.72
C PHE A 103 -0.80 3.14 3.84
N TYR A 104 -1.25 4.08 2.98
CA TYR A 104 -0.88 5.48 3.10
C TYR A 104 -1.93 6.21 3.94
N PHE A 105 -1.55 6.62 5.14
CA PHE A 105 -2.44 7.25 6.12
C PHE A 105 -2.81 8.69 5.77
N ASP A 106 -2.09 9.28 4.84
CA ASP A 106 -2.35 10.62 4.28
C ASP A 106 -3.32 10.61 3.09
N MET A 107 -3.83 9.45 2.71
CA MET A 107 -4.93 9.35 1.73
C MET A 107 -6.27 9.57 2.43
N VAL A 108 -7.15 10.35 1.80
CA VAL A 108 -8.52 10.56 2.29
C VAL A 108 -9.38 9.32 2.07
N ASP A 109 -10.35 9.09 2.94
CA ASP A 109 -11.27 7.95 2.90
C ASP A 109 -12.48 8.16 1.97
N ASP A 110 -12.88 9.42 1.74
CA ASP A 110 -13.99 9.78 0.87
C ASP A 110 -13.77 11.13 0.12
N LYS A 111 -14.82 11.60 -0.56
CA LYS A 111 -14.82 12.83 -1.36
C LYS A 111 -15.19 14.10 -0.55
N ASP A 112 -15.27 14.00 0.75
CA ASP A 112 -15.61 15.17 1.56
C ASP A 112 -14.49 16.21 1.49
N LEU A 113 -14.87 17.46 1.23
CA LEU A 113 -13.92 18.58 1.10
C LEU A 113 -13.27 18.96 2.44
N ASP A 114 -13.87 18.55 3.55
CA ASP A 114 -13.33 18.79 4.89
C ASP A 114 -12.29 17.72 5.30
N ASN A 115 -12.21 16.59 4.57
CA ASN A 115 -11.18 15.60 4.79
C ASN A 115 -9.79 16.15 4.45
N VAL A 116 -8.87 16.01 5.38
CA VAL A 116 -7.47 16.43 5.21
C VAL A 116 -6.67 15.27 4.68
N GLY A 117 -6.05 15.45 3.52
CA GLY A 117 -5.23 14.40 2.90
C GLY A 117 -5.13 14.55 1.40
N LEU A 118 -4.62 13.52 0.75
CA LEU A 118 -4.45 13.41 -0.69
C LEU A 118 -5.36 12.32 -1.26
N SER A 119 -5.68 12.38 -2.54
CA SER A 119 -6.57 11.40 -3.21
C SER A 119 -6.00 10.82 -4.51
N TRP A 120 -4.71 11.02 -4.77
CA TRP A 120 -4.09 10.58 -6.01
C TRP A 120 -4.05 9.06 -6.19
N SER A 121 -4.03 8.30 -5.09
CA SER A 121 -4.09 6.82 -5.10
C SER A 121 -5.52 6.26 -4.94
N GLY A 122 -6.53 7.12 -4.96
CA GLY A 122 -7.92 6.78 -4.69
C GLY A 122 -8.33 7.12 -3.26
N TYR A 123 -9.49 6.62 -2.86
CA TYR A 123 -10.04 6.78 -1.51
C TYR A 123 -9.76 5.52 -0.71
N ALA A 124 -8.97 5.64 0.35
CA ALA A 124 -8.52 4.52 1.19
C ALA A 124 -9.14 4.62 2.58
N ASP A 125 -10.13 3.80 2.85
CA ASP A 125 -10.72 3.69 4.19
C ASP A 125 -10.07 2.56 5.02
N TYR A 126 -10.42 2.46 6.30
CA TYR A 126 -9.85 1.45 7.19
C TYR A 126 -10.19 0.02 6.75
N LYS A 127 -11.31 -0.18 6.06
CA LYS A 127 -11.70 -1.48 5.56
C LYS A 127 -10.81 -1.89 4.41
N ASP A 128 -10.39 -0.96 3.52
CA ASP A 128 -9.40 -1.24 2.48
C ASP A 128 -8.12 -1.82 3.08
N MET A 129 -7.60 -1.17 4.13
CA MET A 129 -6.40 -1.64 4.82
C MET A 129 -6.59 -3.02 5.45
N TRP A 130 -7.74 -3.23 6.12
CA TRP A 130 -8.02 -4.48 6.82
C TRP A 130 -8.23 -5.65 5.87
N THR A 131 -8.83 -5.41 4.69
CA THR A 131 -9.17 -6.45 3.72
C THR A 131 -8.01 -6.85 2.79
N VAL A 132 -6.90 -6.11 2.74
CA VAL A 132 -5.75 -6.51 1.93
C VAL A 132 -5.30 -7.93 2.28
N ASP A 133 -5.33 -8.84 1.32
CA ASP A 133 -4.59 -10.09 1.39
C ASP A 133 -3.19 -9.89 0.79
N VAL A 134 -2.17 -9.90 1.65
CA VAL A 134 -0.78 -9.61 1.25
C VAL A 134 -0.24 -10.61 0.22
N PHE A 135 -0.76 -11.83 0.24
CA PHE A 135 -0.29 -12.90 -0.63
C PHE A 135 -1.18 -13.14 -1.85
N ASP A 136 -2.37 -12.54 -1.88
CA ASP A 136 -3.25 -12.46 -3.05
C ASP A 136 -4.16 -11.23 -2.97
N ILE A 137 -3.67 -10.09 -3.44
CA ILE A 137 -4.42 -8.83 -3.39
C ILE A 137 -5.79 -8.91 -4.10
N PHE A 138 -5.94 -9.82 -5.06
CA PHE A 138 -7.20 -10.02 -5.78
C PHE A 138 -8.19 -10.91 -5.03
N ASN A 139 -7.78 -11.52 -3.92
CA ASN A 139 -8.66 -12.18 -2.97
C ASN A 139 -9.45 -11.17 -2.13
N ASP A 140 -9.01 -9.91 -2.10
CA ASP A 140 -9.72 -8.80 -1.48
C ASP A 140 -10.99 -8.44 -2.24
N SER A 141 -12.11 -9.08 -1.87
CA SER A 141 -13.39 -8.84 -2.54
C SER A 141 -13.93 -7.43 -2.32
N TYR A 142 -13.54 -6.75 -1.23
CA TYR A 142 -13.94 -5.38 -0.96
C TYR A 142 -13.24 -4.40 -1.91
N GLY A 143 -11.91 -4.41 -1.96
CA GLY A 143 -11.14 -3.55 -2.85
C GLY A 143 -11.44 -3.79 -4.33
N VAL A 144 -11.57 -5.06 -4.74
CA VAL A 144 -11.94 -5.43 -6.11
C VAL A 144 -13.32 -4.87 -6.51
N LYS A 145 -14.33 -4.97 -5.64
CA LYS A 145 -15.68 -4.44 -5.89
C LYS A 145 -15.70 -2.92 -5.89
N LYS A 146 -15.12 -2.30 -4.86
CA LYS A 146 -15.07 -0.83 -4.67
C LYS A 146 -14.47 -0.15 -5.91
N ASN A 147 -13.45 -0.75 -6.51
CA ASN A 147 -12.71 -0.19 -7.63
C ASN A 147 -13.12 -0.77 -9.01
N ASN A 148 -14.18 -1.59 -9.08
CA ASN A 148 -14.71 -2.19 -10.30
C ASN A 148 -13.64 -2.92 -11.14
N ILE A 149 -12.76 -3.68 -10.49
CA ILE A 149 -11.67 -4.40 -11.17
C ILE A 149 -12.25 -5.54 -12.01
N SER A 150 -11.90 -5.55 -13.30
CA SER A 150 -12.44 -6.55 -14.23
C SER A 150 -11.84 -7.93 -14.00
N LYS A 151 -12.61 -8.94 -14.34
CA LYS A 151 -12.16 -10.34 -14.25
C LYS A 151 -10.97 -10.61 -15.19
N GLU A 152 -10.99 -10.05 -16.38
CA GLU A 152 -9.92 -10.18 -17.39
C GLU A 152 -8.60 -9.60 -16.84
N TYR A 153 -8.68 -8.45 -16.14
CA TYR A 153 -7.50 -7.87 -15.49
C TYR A 153 -6.95 -8.79 -14.40
N ILE A 154 -7.81 -9.32 -13.53
CA ILE A 154 -7.41 -10.25 -12.47
C ILE A 154 -6.77 -11.53 -13.05
N GLU A 155 -7.35 -12.09 -14.13
CA GLU A 155 -6.84 -13.29 -14.77
C GLU A 155 -5.51 -13.07 -15.49
N SER A 156 -5.28 -11.88 -16.04
CA SER A 156 -4.03 -11.52 -16.70
C SER A 156 -2.90 -11.10 -15.75
N SER A 157 -3.22 -10.81 -14.50
CA SER A 157 -2.25 -10.34 -13.51
C SER A 157 -1.38 -11.47 -12.97
N GLU A 158 -0.12 -11.16 -12.65
CA GLU A 158 0.81 -12.11 -12.02
C GLU A 158 0.28 -12.57 -10.66
N LYS A 159 0.47 -13.84 -10.35
CA LYS A 159 0.15 -14.44 -9.05
C LYS A 159 1.41 -14.86 -8.32
N LEU A 160 1.39 -14.73 -7.00
CA LEU A 160 2.50 -15.20 -6.17
C LEU A 160 2.65 -16.72 -6.26
N LYS A 161 3.83 -17.19 -6.63
CA LYS A 161 4.16 -18.62 -6.59
C LYS A 161 4.35 -19.06 -5.14
N SER A 162 3.81 -20.21 -4.77
CA SER A 162 3.90 -20.73 -3.40
C SER A 162 5.34 -20.90 -2.90
N THR A 163 6.27 -21.19 -3.80
CA THR A 163 7.71 -21.31 -3.51
C THR A 163 8.39 -19.98 -3.19
N ASN A 164 7.75 -18.87 -3.51
CA ASN A 164 8.33 -17.53 -3.39
C ASN A 164 7.61 -16.67 -2.32
N ARG A 165 6.74 -17.29 -1.54
CA ARG A 165 5.99 -16.63 -0.47
C ARG A 165 6.91 -15.92 0.54
N ASP A 166 8.02 -16.56 0.90
CA ASP A 166 9.01 -16.03 1.86
C ASP A 166 9.81 -14.83 1.32
N ASN A 167 9.60 -14.45 0.06
CA ASN A 167 10.16 -13.23 -0.51
C ASN A 167 9.33 -11.99 -0.18
N ILE A 168 8.09 -12.13 0.25
CA ILE A 168 7.31 -11.04 0.83
C ILE A 168 7.54 -11.08 2.34
N ILE A 169 8.36 -10.16 2.85
CA ILE A 169 8.86 -10.21 4.24
C ILE A 169 8.08 -9.33 5.21
N GLY A 170 7.14 -8.52 4.72
CA GLY A 170 6.32 -7.69 5.59
C GLY A 170 5.47 -6.66 4.85
N ILE A 171 4.86 -5.81 5.66
CA ILE A 171 4.06 -4.65 5.23
C ILE A 171 4.62 -3.38 5.85
N GLN A 172 4.39 -2.24 5.20
CA GLN A 172 4.80 -0.92 5.69
C GLN A 172 3.69 0.10 5.39
N SER A 173 3.43 0.97 6.35
CA SER A 173 2.59 2.14 6.16
C SER A 173 3.42 3.41 6.05
N GLN A 174 2.86 4.42 5.38
CA GLN A 174 3.42 5.75 5.26
C GLN A 174 2.42 6.79 5.74
N ILE A 175 2.95 7.90 6.23
CA ILE A 175 2.23 9.15 6.44
C ILE A 175 3.10 10.28 5.91
N TRP A 176 2.68 10.89 4.80
CA TRP A 176 3.42 11.98 4.16
C TRP A 176 2.93 13.32 4.66
N SER A 177 3.81 14.30 4.70
CA SER A 177 3.61 15.53 5.46
C SER A 177 3.01 16.69 4.64
N GLU A 178 2.64 16.49 3.38
CA GLU A 178 2.21 17.56 2.47
C GLU A 178 1.01 18.36 3.01
N THR A 179 0.11 17.70 3.71
CA THR A 179 -1.10 18.32 4.28
C THR A 179 -1.08 18.45 5.80
N ILE A 180 -0.05 17.94 6.47
CA ILE A 180 0.10 18.00 7.93
C ILE A 180 0.58 19.40 8.33
N ARG A 181 -0.24 20.15 9.04
CA ARG A 181 0.05 21.53 9.45
C ARG A 181 0.30 21.68 10.95
N ASN A 182 -0.16 20.74 11.74
CA ASN A 182 -0.05 20.73 13.21
C ASN A 182 -0.21 19.29 13.72
N GLU A 183 -0.07 19.13 15.03
CA GLU A 183 -0.16 17.84 15.73
C GLU A 183 -1.57 17.23 15.65
N ASP A 184 -2.63 18.04 15.74
CA ASP A 184 -4.02 17.56 15.64
C ASP A 184 -4.29 16.87 14.29
N ILE A 185 -3.72 17.41 13.19
CA ILE A 185 -3.86 16.80 11.86
C ILE A 185 -3.03 15.53 11.76
N LEU A 186 -1.84 15.49 12.37
CA LEU A 186 -1.05 14.27 12.43
C LEU A 186 -1.80 13.18 13.18
N ASP A 187 -2.35 13.48 14.34
CA ASP A 187 -3.14 12.54 15.14
C ASP A 187 -4.37 12.07 14.36
N TYR A 188 -5.07 12.99 13.70
CA TYR A 188 -6.23 12.70 12.85
C TYR A 188 -5.89 11.68 11.76
N MET A 189 -4.79 11.86 11.04
CA MET A 189 -4.37 10.92 9.99
C MET A 189 -3.82 9.60 10.57
N PHE A 190 -3.21 9.66 11.74
CA PHE A 190 -2.59 8.50 12.36
C PHE A 190 -3.61 7.59 13.05
N MET A 191 -4.64 8.17 13.68
CA MET A 191 -5.68 7.43 14.40
C MET A 191 -7.01 7.42 13.63
N PRO A 192 -7.65 6.26 13.49
CA PRO A 192 -7.32 4.92 14.00
C PRO A 192 -6.47 4.07 13.03
N ASN A 193 -5.94 4.62 11.95
CA ASN A 193 -5.20 3.89 10.91
C ASN A 193 -4.12 2.97 11.50
N ILE A 194 -3.32 3.47 12.45
CA ILE A 194 -2.25 2.67 13.07
C ILE A 194 -2.79 1.46 13.83
N ILE A 195 -4.02 1.53 14.38
CA ILE A 195 -4.63 0.40 15.09
C ILE A 195 -4.96 -0.71 14.08
N VAL A 196 -5.55 -0.35 12.94
CA VAL A 196 -5.91 -1.28 11.87
C VAL A 196 -4.65 -1.89 11.26
N PHE A 197 -3.65 -1.08 10.97
CA PHE A 197 -2.37 -1.53 10.46
C PHE A 197 -1.65 -2.47 11.42
N SER A 198 -1.61 -2.14 12.72
CA SER A 198 -1.01 -2.99 13.74
C SER A 198 -1.71 -4.34 13.85
N GLN A 199 -3.04 -4.36 13.78
CA GLN A 199 -3.81 -5.60 13.72
C GLN A 199 -3.38 -6.45 12.52
N LYS A 200 -3.26 -5.83 11.35
CA LYS A 200 -2.83 -6.50 10.10
C LYS A 200 -1.42 -7.07 10.22
N ALA A 201 -0.49 -6.31 10.80
CA ALA A 201 0.92 -6.68 10.90
C ALA A 201 1.21 -7.78 11.93
N TRP A 202 0.46 -7.82 13.04
CA TRP A 202 0.79 -8.65 14.20
C TRP A 202 -0.18 -9.79 14.48
N SER A 203 -1.35 -9.78 13.85
CA SER A 203 -2.34 -10.84 14.04
C SER A 203 -2.20 -11.96 13.01
N LYS A 204 -2.77 -13.09 13.34
CA LYS A 204 -2.99 -14.15 12.35
C LYS A 204 -3.94 -13.68 11.27
N ASP A 205 -3.81 -14.25 10.09
CA ASP A 205 -4.73 -14.02 8.99
C ASP A 205 -6.19 -14.22 9.44
N PRO A 206 -7.09 -13.30 9.07
CA PRO A 206 -8.52 -13.46 9.34
C PRO A 206 -9.06 -14.70 8.61
N LYS A 207 -10.12 -15.29 9.15
CA LYS A 207 -10.69 -16.55 8.62
C LYS A 207 -11.20 -16.40 7.18
N TRP A 208 -11.72 -15.22 6.82
CA TRP A 208 -12.27 -14.98 5.50
C TRP A 208 -11.26 -15.23 4.37
N ILE A 209 -9.96 -15.06 4.61
CA ILE A 209 -8.88 -15.28 3.62
C ILE A 209 -8.88 -16.73 3.12
N SER A 210 -9.15 -17.69 3.98
CA SER A 210 -9.15 -19.12 3.66
C SER A 210 -10.47 -19.66 3.10
N VAL A 211 -11.54 -18.86 3.12
CA VAL A 211 -12.86 -19.28 2.64
C VAL A 211 -12.88 -19.31 1.12
N GLN A 212 -13.17 -20.46 0.51
CA GLN A 212 -13.13 -20.64 -0.93
C GLN A 212 -14.42 -20.15 -1.62
N ASP A 213 -15.59 -20.41 -1.03
CA ASP A 213 -16.85 -19.92 -1.58
C ASP A 213 -16.94 -18.40 -1.43
N LYS A 214 -17.23 -17.74 -2.54
CA LYS A 214 -17.23 -16.26 -2.61
C LYS A 214 -18.29 -15.62 -1.71
N ASN A 215 -19.50 -16.19 -1.66
CA ASN A 215 -20.59 -15.63 -0.87
C ASN A 215 -20.32 -15.84 0.63
N GLU A 216 -19.87 -17.02 1.01
CA GLU A 216 -19.47 -17.32 2.39
C GLU A 216 -18.29 -16.46 2.83
N ARG A 217 -17.33 -16.21 1.93
CA ARG A 217 -16.20 -15.32 2.18
C ARG A 217 -16.66 -13.89 2.49
N GLU A 218 -17.55 -13.32 1.70
CA GLU A 218 -18.10 -11.98 1.93
C GLU A 218 -18.85 -11.89 3.27
N ILE A 219 -19.68 -12.88 3.60
CA ILE A 219 -20.38 -12.94 4.88
C ILE A 219 -19.38 -13.02 6.04
N THR A 220 -18.36 -13.86 5.92
CA THR A 220 -17.32 -14.02 6.95
C THR A 220 -16.50 -12.75 7.11
N LEU A 221 -16.11 -12.12 6.01
CA LEU A 221 -15.38 -10.84 5.99
C LEU A 221 -16.19 -9.76 6.73
N ASP A 222 -17.47 -9.58 6.38
CA ASP A 222 -18.30 -8.55 7.00
C ASP A 222 -18.53 -8.84 8.50
N TYR A 223 -18.68 -10.09 8.89
CA TYR A 223 -18.81 -10.47 10.29
C TYR A 223 -17.52 -10.14 11.08
N GLU A 224 -16.36 -10.55 10.59
CA GLU A 224 -15.08 -10.31 11.27
C GLU A 224 -14.73 -8.82 11.29
N TRP A 225 -15.00 -8.10 10.20
CA TRP A 225 -14.83 -6.65 10.15
C TRP A 225 -15.71 -5.94 11.18
N ASN A 226 -17.00 -6.27 11.24
CA ASN A 226 -17.92 -5.68 12.22
C ASN A 226 -17.47 -5.94 13.66
N LYS A 227 -17.00 -7.14 13.95
CA LYS A 227 -16.43 -7.47 15.27
C LYS A 227 -15.21 -6.64 15.60
N PHE A 228 -14.30 -6.49 14.64
CA PHE A 228 -13.05 -5.75 14.82
C PHE A 228 -13.32 -4.24 15.01
N ARG A 229 -14.10 -3.62 14.12
CA ARG A 229 -14.43 -2.20 14.25
C ARG A 229 -15.15 -1.86 15.56
N ASN A 230 -16.08 -2.72 16.02
CA ASN A 230 -16.71 -2.54 17.31
C ASN A 230 -15.71 -2.60 18.47
N THR A 231 -14.68 -3.44 18.36
CA THR A 231 -13.60 -3.49 19.36
C THR A 231 -12.81 -2.19 19.36
N ILE A 232 -12.50 -1.62 18.18
CA ILE A 232 -11.84 -0.32 18.08
C ILE A 232 -12.67 0.76 18.77
N GLY A 233 -13.93 0.95 18.34
CA GLY A 233 -14.76 2.06 18.81
C GLY A 233 -15.17 1.95 20.27
N GLN A 234 -15.45 0.73 20.77
CA GLN A 234 -15.98 0.54 22.11
C GLN A 234 -14.92 0.30 23.19
N ARG A 235 -13.69 -0.04 22.80
CA ARG A 235 -12.64 -0.39 23.76
C ARG A 235 -11.32 0.32 23.50
N VAL A 236 -10.79 0.25 22.27
CA VAL A 236 -9.43 0.72 22.00
C VAL A 236 -9.36 2.23 21.99
N LEU A 237 -10.24 2.91 21.24
CA LEU A 237 -10.26 4.38 21.20
C LEU A 237 -10.54 5.00 22.57
N PRO A 238 -11.56 4.58 23.35
CA PRO A 238 -11.73 5.10 24.71
C PRO A 238 -10.55 4.84 25.64
N MET A 239 -9.86 3.72 25.49
CA MET A 239 -8.66 3.42 26.27
C MET A 239 -7.53 4.40 25.92
N ILE A 240 -7.28 4.64 24.64
CA ILE A 240 -6.25 5.55 24.15
C ILE A 240 -6.56 6.98 24.59
N GLU A 241 -7.81 7.43 24.46
CA GLU A 241 -8.25 8.75 24.92
C GLU A 241 -8.00 8.96 26.42
N ASN A 242 -8.30 7.95 27.23
CA ASN A 242 -8.02 8.01 28.68
C ASN A 242 -6.52 8.07 29.00
N ILE A 243 -5.65 7.48 28.18
CA ILE A 243 -4.20 7.50 28.38
C ILE A 243 -3.60 8.84 27.97
N TYR A 244 -4.03 9.41 26.86
CA TYR A 244 -3.39 10.59 26.24
C TYR A 244 -4.15 11.89 26.48
N GLY A 245 -5.37 11.85 27.01
CA GLY A 245 -6.11 13.07 27.41
C GLY A 245 -6.76 13.85 26.28
N GLY A 246 -7.09 13.18 25.20
CA GLY A 246 -7.75 13.73 24.02
C GLY A 246 -6.86 13.65 22.80
N LEU A 247 -7.32 12.93 21.78
CA LEU A 247 -6.69 12.82 20.46
C LEU A 247 -7.70 13.17 19.39
N SER A 248 -7.25 13.75 18.30
CA SER A 248 -8.03 13.85 17.08
C SER A 248 -8.12 12.48 16.43
N TYR A 249 -9.32 12.11 15.95
CA TYR A 249 -9.54 10.86 15.22
C TYR A 249 -10.15 11.15 13.87
N ASP A 250 -9.70 10.46 12.86
CA ASP A 250 -10.44 10.35 11.62
C ASP A 250 -11.52 9.26 11.79
N LEU A 251 -12.76 9.67 11.99
CA LEU A 251 -13.88 8.73 12.10
C LEU A 251 -14.77 8.84 10.87
N PRO A 252 -15.00 7.72 10.15
CA PRO A 252 -15.92 7.72 9.03
C PRO A 252 -17.30 8.24 9.43
N LYS A 253 -17.86 9.13 8.62
CA LYS A 253 -19.18 9.71 8.86
C LYS A 253 -20.25 8.61 8.92
N PRO A 254 -21.29 8.77 9.75
CA PRO A 254 -22.40 7.85 9.75
C PRO A 254 -23.06 7.77 8.38
N GLY A 255 -23.19 6.58 7.84
CA GLY A 255 -23.94 6.32 6.63
C GLY A 255 -25.45 6.17 6.91
N GLY A 256 -26.28 6.56 5.95
CA GLY A 256 -27.71 6.30 6.01
C GLY A 256 -28.27 5.87 4.66
N ILE A 257 -29.17 4.90 4.68
CA ILE A 257 -29.91 4.45 3.50
C ILE A 257 -31.38 4.30 3.81
N ILE A 258 -32.24 4.79 2.93
CA ILE A 258 -33.68 4.51 3.00
C ILE A 258 -33.97 3.27 2.16
N LYS A 259 -34.56 2.26 2.80
CA LYS A 259 -34.98 1.02 2.15
C LYS A 259 -36.31 0.58 2.70
N ASN A 260 -37.31 0.38 1.81
CA ASN A 260 -38.68 0.02 2.20
C ASN A 260 -39.28 1.00 3.25
N ASP A 261 -39.21 2.30 2.98
CA ASP A 261 -39.65 3.40 3.85
C ASP A 261 -39.07 3.42 5.27
N SER A 262 -37.99 2.70 5.49
CA SER A 262 -37.25 2.69 6.74
C SER A 262 -35.86 3.22 6.57
N LEU A 263 -35.42 4.11 7.50
CA LEU A 263 -34.06 4.62 7.56
C LEU A 263 -33.16 3.59 8.28
N TYR A 264 -32.16 3.11 7.58
CA TYR A 264 -31.07 2.33 8.16
C TYR A 264 -29.89 3.26 8.33
N ALA A 265 -29.49 3.50 9.57
CA ALA A 265 -28.28 4.26 9.88
C ALA A 265 -27.18 3.30 10.29
N ASN A 266 -25.96 3.60 9.87
CA ASN A 266 -24.76 2.85 10.24
C ASN A 266 -23.71 3.84 10.75
N SER A 267 -23.09 3.51 11.86
CA SER A 267 -21.93 4.21 12.38
C SER A 267 -20.69 3.34 12.11
N ALA A 268 -19.54 3.99 11.90
CA ALA A 268 -18.28 3.29 11.73
C ALA A 268 -17.89 2.50 12.99
N PHE A 269 -18.30 2.99 14.14
CA PHE A 269 -17.99 2.42 15.45
C PHE A 269 -19.23 2.42 16.34
#